data_9a87a94e45a85b063326cde733b81457
#
_entry.id   9a87a94e45a85b063326cde733b81457
#
_cell.length_a   1.000
_cell.length_b   1.000
_cell.length_c   1.000
_cell.angle_alpha   90.00
_cell.angle_beta   90.00
_cell.angle_gamma   90.00
#
_symmetry.space_group_name_H-M   'P 1'
#
loop_
_entity.id
_entity.type
_entity.pdbx_description
1 polymer ?
#
loop_
_entity_poly.entity_id
_entity_poly.type
_entity_poly.pdbx_seq_one_letter_code
_entity_poly.pdbx_strand_id
1 'polypeptide(L)'
;MAEMGLSQYAIEHILKQYPAYVNWDVEHKLLPAMHRWQQHLGGSFQAEFKRLPRLLLGTPEQEIVKLQYLASIGVTSAKRNPAGWHHASLKAMQSKVASLQAFGFTQAQISSLVEQHPGILASKFKTTEDLLVVIDKLFSCANDIQAIADIVLSCGAKGLFKRSPSSLYHTFSYFCTCLIVDDKEKKRAWTKGVFVVPPAELDSRLDFIALQLGVTVQQAKGVVRRLPQIATLQSTTVGLHVSQLHGLGFSSSQVKDMCLKQPALLTLDYTSKLQVDKWAFLTCVMQLSPASIAACPHLLMSSLPNRLGPRWEYLQRLKSCGVVNFPAVDEVVGSLYSRNDAGFRATYSPLESSSLGVYDLHFQKQWQKRWHYLRVDQQLSIQDIGRHAAVLQIDFDTLSSRWAVLMSVASSVASFRPVDHSTALATMGDDEFAAVYNGMIV
;
A
#
# COMPACT_ATOMS: atom_id res chain seq x y z
N MET A 1 33.63 -12.56 10.75
CA MET A 1 32.42 -11.74 10.42
C MET A 1 32.26 -10.54 11.37
N ALA A 2 32.41 -10.71 12.69
CA ALA A 2 32.38 -9.60 13.65
C ALA A 2 33.50 -8.58 13.39
N GLU A 3 34.70 -9.02 13.13
CA GLU A 3 35.87 -8.19 12.78
C GLU A 3 35.65 -7.35 11.51
N MET A 4 34.73 -7.76 10.64
CA MET A 4 34.30 -7.03 9.45
C MET A 4 33.13 -6.09 9.72
N GLY A 5 32.80 -5.82 10.99
CA GLY A 5 31.77 -4.86 11.42
C GLY A 5 30.34 -5.36 11.32
N LEU A 6 30.11 -6.68 11.21
CA LEU A 6 28.76 -7.24 11.27
C LEU A 6 28.32 -7.39 12.75
N SER A 7 27.10 -6.95 13.06
CA SER A 7 26.55 -7.15 14.39
C SER A 7 26.28 -8.63 14.69
N GLN A 8 26.32 -9.02 15.96
CA GLN A 8 26.02 -10.38 16.41
C GLN A 8 24.68 -10.89 15.85
N TYR A 9 23.64 -10.07 15.90
CA TYR A 9 22.32 -10.39 15.35
C TYR A 9 22.37 -10.67 13.82
N ALA A 10 23.15 -9.88 13.05
CA ALA A 10 23.31 -10.11 11.62
C ALA A 10 24.04 -11.42 11.34
N ILE A 11 25.06 -11.76 12.13
CA ILE A 11 25.80 -13.02 12.00
C ILE A 11 24.89 -14.21 12.27
N GLU A 12 24.13 -14.19 13.35
CA GLU A 12 23.18 -15.26 13.69
C GLU A 12 22.12 -15.44 12.60
N HIS A 13 21.58 -14.36 12.07
CA HIS A 13 20.62 -14.40 10.97
C HIS A 13 21.21 -15.02 9.70
N ILE A 14 22.45 -14.64 9.35
CA ILE A 14 23.17 -15.18 8.20
C ILE A 14 23.42 -16.69 8.37
N LEU A 15 23.88 -17.11 9.54
CA LEU A 15 24.19 -18.53 9.82
C LEU A 15 22.91 -19.39 9.87
N LYS A 16 21.79 -18.84 10.34
CA LYS A 16 20.48 -19.51 10.24
C LYS A 16 20.03 -19.72 8.80
N GLN A 17 20.27 -18.76 7.93
CA GLN A 17 19.92 -18.89 6.49
C GLN A 17 20.90 -19.77 5.71
N TYR A 18 22.18 -19.73 6.06
CA TYR A 18 23.28 -20.43 5.38
C TYR A 18 24.16 -21.19 6.36
N PRO A 19 23.65 -22.29 6.94
CA PRO A 19 24.39 -23.08 7.93
C PRO A 19 25.74 -23.61 7.42
N ALA A 20 25.86 -23.76 6.09
CA ALA A 20 27.11 -24.23 5.47
C ALA A 20 28.32 -23.32 5.78
N TYR A 21 28.11 -22.05 6.12
CA TYR A 21 29.20 -21.15 6.49
C TYR A 21 29.86 -21.50 7.82
N VAL A 22 29.16 -22.21 8.71
CA VAL A 22 29.73 -22.71 9.97
C VAL A 22 30.86 -23.69 9.72
N ASN A 23 30.76 -24.45 8.62
CA ASN A 23 31.74 -25.47 8.23
C ASN A 23 32.86 -24.95 7.31
N TRP A 24 32.85 -23.64 7.02
CA TRP A 24 33.93 -23.09 6.19
C TRP A 24 35.16 -22.81 7.02
N ASP A 25 36.32 -23.17 6.44
CA ASP A 25 37.60 -22.73 6.97
C ASP A 25 37.65 -21.20 7.00
N VAL A 26 37.85 -20.66 8.21
CA VAL A 26 37.80 -19.22 8.44
C VAL A 26 38.93 -18.51 7.72
N GLU A 27 40.14 -19.04 7.83
CA GLU A 27 41.37 -18.39 7.30
C GLU A 27 41.53 -18.58 5.79
N HIS A 28 41.27 -19.80 5.30
CA HIS A 28 41.56 -20.15 3.91
C HIS A 28 40.35 -19.99 2.95
N LYS A 29 39.12 -19.85 3.49
CA LYS A 29 37.91 -19.72 2.64
C LYS A 29 37.06 -18.53 2.98
N LEU A 30 36.66 -18.36 4.23
CA LEU A 30 35.68 -17.32 4.64
C LEU A 30 36.28 -15.91 4.53
N LEU A 31 37.38 -15.64 5.20
CA LEU A 31 38.02 -14.32 5.22
C LEU A 31 38.51 -13.90 3.80
N PRO A 32 39.14 -14.72 3.01
CA PRO A 32 39.53 -14.37 1.63
C PRO A 32 38.33 -14.04 0.74
N ALA A 33 37.19 -14.76 0.89
CA ALA A 33 35.98 -14.45 0.15
C ALA A 33 35.40 -13.11 0.59
N MET A 34 35.32 -12.85 1.90
CA MET A 34 34.82 -11.58 2.44
C MET A 34 35.71 -10.40 2.03
N HIS A 35 37.04 -10.52 2.09
CA HIS A 35 37.96 -9.46 1.68
C HIS A 35 37.80 -9.11 0.20
N ARG A 36 37.71 -10.11 -0.71
CA ARG A 36 37.45 -9.86 -2.14
C ARG A 36 36.18 -9.04 -2.36
N TRP A 37 35.09 -9.40 -1.68
CA TRP A 37 33.84 -8.68 -1.78
C TRP A 37 33.92 -7.29 -1.14
N GLN A 38 34.63 -7.13 -0.03
CA GLN A 38 34.85 -5.83 0.60
C GLN A 38 35.68 -4.91 -0.29
N GLN A 39 36.71 -5.41 -0.94
CA GLN A 39 37.50 -4.63 -1.92
C GLN A 39 36.64 -4.19 -3.11
N HIS A 40 35.71 -5.02 -3.54
CA HIS A 40 34.83 -4.74 -4.67
C HIS A 40 33.69 -3.77 -4.32
N LEU A 41 33.04 -3.96 -3.17
CA LEU A 41 31.85 -3.19 -2.74
C LEU A 41 32.21 -1.99 -1.84
N GLY A 42 33.41 -1.94 -1.31
CA GLY A 42 33.86 -0.89 -0.39
C GLY A 42 32.96 -0.76 0.83
N GLY A 43 32.62 0.46 1.20
CA GLY A 43 31.76 0.74 2.36
C GLY A 43 30.34 0.16 2.29
N SER A 44 29.86 -0.23 1.13
CA SER A 44 28.53 -0.86 0.96
C SER A 44 28.51 -2.37 1.25
N PHE A 45 29.65 -3.02 1.45
CA PHE A 45 29.75 -4.46 1.64
C PHE A 45 28.85 -5.00 2.75
N GLN A 46 28.85 -4.36 3.91
CA GLN A 46 28.08 -4.83 5.07
C GLN A 46 26.56 -4.81 4.79
N ALA A 47 26.07 -3.74 4.15
CA ALA A 47 24.67 -3.60 3.80
C ALA A 47 24.24 -4.65 2.76
N GLU A 48 25.07 -4.85 1.73
CA GLU A 48 24.82 -5.83 0.67
C GLU A 48 24.93 -7.27 1.20
N PHE A 49 25.90 -7.56 2.05
CA PHE A 49 26.06 -8.88 2.64
C PHE A 49 24.92 -9.25 3.61
N LYS A 50 24.42 -8.30 4.41
CA LYS A 50 23.20 -8.50 5.22
C LYS A 50 21.99 -8.85 4.34
N ARG A 51 21.85 -8.16 3.22
CA ARG A 51 20.75 -8.35 2.28
C ARG A 51 20.87 -9.68 1.52
N LEU A 52 22.09 -10.07 1.17
CA LEU A 52 22.40 -11.20 0.32
C LEU A 52 23.60 -12.00 0.85
N PRO A 53 23.45 -12.74 1.95
CA PRO A 53 24.57 -13.46 2.59
C PRO A 53 25.31 -14.41 1.64
N ARG A 54 24.62 -15.00 0.68
CA ARG A 54 25.19 -15.94 -0.33
C ARG A 54 26.15 -15.31 -1.34
N LEU A 55 26.39 -14.00 -1.29
CA LEU A 55 27.46 -13.38 -2.09
C LEU A 55 28.78 -14.13 -1.98
N LEU A 56 29.10 -14.66 -0.81
CA LEU A 56 30.33 -15.41 -0.57
C LEU A 56 30.41 -16.75 -1.33
N LEU A 57 29.28 -17.28 -1.85
CA LEU A 57 29.27 -18.51 -2.65
C LEU A 57 29.78 -18.29 -4.08
N GLY A 58 29.84 -17.05 -4.54
CA GLY A 58 30.38 -16.64 -5.83
C GLY A 58 31.61 -15.75 -5.71
N THR A 59 32.23 -15.41 -6.82
CA THR A 59 33.29 -14.41 -6.86
C THR A 59 32.78 -13.08 -7.42
N PRO A 60 33.36 -11.93 -7.00
CA PRO A 60 32.98 -10.63 -7.56
C PRO A 60 33.04 -10.57 -9.07
N GLU A 61 34.06 -11.20 -9.69
CA GLU A 61 34.25 -11.20 -11.13
C GLU A 61 33.11 -11.89 -11.86
N GLN A 62 32.62 -13.03 -11.33
CA GLN A 62 31.49 -13.75 -11.89
C GLN A 62 30.21 -12.91 -11.82
N GLU A 63 29.99 -12.21 -10.71
CA GLU A 63 28.81 -11.36 -10.54
C GLU A 63 28.87 -10.11 -11.43
N ILE A 64 30.06 -9.50 -11.61
CA ILE A 64 30.25 -8.37 -12.52
C ILE A 64 29.85 -8.78 -13.95
N VAL A 65 30.33 -9.90 -14.42
CA VAL A 65 30.04 -10.39 -15.79
C VAL A 65 28.54 -10.65 -15.96
N LYS A 66 27.85 -11.19 -14.94
CA LYS A 66 26.38 -11.34 -14.96
C LYS A 66 25.67 -9.98 -15.00
N LEU A 67 26.11 -9.02 -14.18
CA LEU A 67 25.54 -7.67 -14.18
C LEU A 67 25.76 -6.94 -15.50
N GLN A 68 26.94 -7.07 -16.11
CA GLN A 68 27.23 -6.51 -17.43
C GLN A 68 26.32 -7.14 -18.51
N TYR A 69 26.14 -8.45 -18.45
CA TYR A 69 25.20 -9.13 -19.35
C TYR A 69 23.75 -8.63 -19.14
N LEU A 70 23.29 -8.51 -17.89
CA LEU A 70 21.95 -8.00 -17.61
C LEU A 70 21.79 -6.56 -18.11
N ALA A 71 22.79 -5.70 -17.92
CA ALA A 71 22.79 -4.35 -18.48
C ALA A 71 22.75 -4.35 -20.01
N SER A 72 23.49 -5.26 -20.69
CA SER A 72 23.49 -5.38 -22.14
C SER A 72 22.14 -5.78 -22.73
N ILE A 73 21.30 -6.47 -21.95
CA ILE A 73 19.93 -6.81 -22.35
C ILE A 73 18.90 -5.79 -21.86
N GLY A 74 19.32 -4.63 -21.31
CA GLY A 74 18.46 -3.53 -20.91
C GLY A 74 17.88 -3.63 -19.50
N VAL A 75 18.36 -4.54 -18.64
CA VAL A 75 17.92 -4.69 -17.24
C VAL A 75 18.69 -3.73 -16.35
N THR A 76 18.03 -2.66 -15.91
CA THR A 76 18.66 -1.59 -15.12
C THR A 76 18.54 -1.79 -13.60
N SER A 77 17.54 -2.53 -13.17
CA SER A 77 17.24 -2.78 -11.75
C SER A 77 17.97 -3.99 -11.15
N ALA A 78 18.82 -4.67 -11.92
CA ALA A 78 19.51 -5.90 -11.49
C ALA A 78 20.29 -5.75 -10.18
N LYS A 79 20.93 -4.60 -9.96
CA LYS A 79 21.65 -4.28 -8.71
C LYS A 79 20.72 -4.21 -7.50
N ARG A 80 19.43 -3.87 -7.69
CA ARG A 80 18.46 -3.72 -6.61
C ARG A 80 17.81 -5.02 -6.14
N ASN A 81 17.76 -6.03 -7.00
CA ASN A 81 17.13 -7.32 -6.68
C ASN A 81 17.93 -8.54 -7.22
N PRO A 82 19.11 -8.82 -6.69
CA PRO A 82 19.95 -9.92 -7.15
C PRO A 82 19.38 -11.31 -6.80
N ALA A 83 18.44 -11.40 -5.86
CA ALA A 83 17.97 -12.68 -5.32
C ALA A 83 17.35 -13.65 -6.35
N GLY A 84 16.85 -13.13 -7.47
CA GLY A 84 16.18 -13.95 -8.49
C GLY A 84 17.12 -14.61 -9.49
N TRP A 85 18.25 -14.01 -9.84
CA TRP A 85 19.17 -14.48 -10.89
C TRP A 85 20.52 -14.96 -10.37
N HIS A 86 20.84 -14.66 -9.12
CA HIS A 86 22.15 -14.93 -8.50
C HIS A 86 22.55 -16.42 -8.56
N HIS A 87 21.59 -17.34 -8.51
CA HIS A 87 21.84 -18.78 -8.63
C HIS A 87 22.10 -19.26 -10.06
N ALA A 88 21.73 -18.46 -11.06
CA ALA A 88 21.93 -18.85 -12.45
C ALA A 88 23.40 -18.64 -12.86
N SER A 89 23.98 -19.58 -13.59
CA SER A 89 25.22 -19.34 -14.28
C SER A 89 24.99 -18.37 -15.45
N LEU A 90 26.02 -17.63 -15.86
CA LEU A 90 25.91 -16.74 -17.02
C LEU A 90 25.41 -17.51 -18.26
N LYS A 91 25.94 -18.73 -18.51
CA LYS A 91 25.50 -19.58 -19.62
C LYS A 91 23.99 -19.90 -19.53
N ALA A 92 23.47 -20.18 -18.32
CA ALA A 92 22.06 -20.45 -18.13
C ALA A 92 21.19 -19.18 -18.39
N MET A 93 21.67 -18.01 -17.97
CA MET A 93 20.99 -16.75 -18.24
C MET A 93 20.93 -16.45 -19.75
N GLN A 94 22.05 -16.58 -20.44
CA GLN A 94 22.16 -16.41 -21.91
C GLN A 94 21.22 -17.37 -22.64
N SER A 95 21.28 -18.66 -22.29
CA SER A 95 20.41 -19.68 -22.87
C SER A 95 18.91 -19.35 -22.65
N LYS A 96 18.55 -18.87 -21.47
CA LYS A 96 17.17 -18.49 -21.18
C LYS A 96 16.71 -17.31 -22.02
N VAL A 97 17.54 -16.27 -22.14
CA VAL A 97 17.24 -15.09 -22.97
C VAL A 97 17.10 -15.49 -24.44
N ALA A 98 18.04 -16.29 -24.98
CA ALA A 98 17.95 -16.80 -26.34
C ALA A 98 16.66 -17.60 -26.59
N SER A 99 16.22 -18.36 -25.61
CA SER A 99 14.99 -19.15 -25.72
C SER A 99 13.73 -18.27 -25.71
N LEU A 100 13.69 -17.21 -24.91
CA LEU A 100 12.59 -16.24 -24.93
C LEU A 100 12.54 -15.48 -26.26
N GLN A 101 13.71 -15.15 -26.83
CA GLN A 101 13.82 -14.57 -28.18
C GLN A 101 13.31 -15.56 -29.26
N ALA A 102 13.71 -16.82 -29.17
CA ALA A 102 13.22 -17.87 -30.10
C ALA A 102 11.70 -18.10 -29.96
N PHE A 103 11.14 -17.91 -28.77
CA PHE A 103 9.68 -17.96 -28.57
C PHE A 103 8.97 -16.73 -29.16
N GLY A 104 9.70 -15.65 -29.50
CA GLY A 104 9.19 -14.45 -30.15
C GLY A 104 9.12 -13.20 -29.26
N PHE A 105 9.63 -13.25 -28.02
CA PHE A 105 9.69 -12.06 -27.17
C PHE A 105 10.70 -11.04 -27.70
N THR A 106 10.31 -9.78 -27.75
CA THR A 106 11.23 -8.68 -28.06
C THR A 106 12.21 -8.43 -26.92
N GLN A 107 13.35 -7.80 -27.21
CA GLN A 107 14.36 -7.46 -26.19
C GLN A 107 13.78 -6.61 -25.06
N ALA A 108 12.90 -5.64 -25.38
CA ALA A 108 12.23 -4.80 -24.39
C ALA A 108 11.29 -5.59 -23.45
N GLN A 109 10.56 -6.56 -24.00
CA GLN A 109 9.71 -7.46 -23.21
C GLN A 109 10.56 -8.37 -22.30
N ILE A 110 11.66 -8.89 -22.79
CA ILE A 110 12.59 -9.72 -22.01
C ILE A 110 13.18 -8.89 -20.86
N SER A 111 13.62 -7.67 -21.12
CA SER A 111 14.13 -6.77 -20.09
C SER A 111 13.07 -6.53 -19.00
N SER A 112 11.87 -6.13 -19.37
CA SER A 112 10.75 -5.92 -18.43
C SER A 112 10.41 -7.18 -17.66
N LEU A 113 10.39 -8.34 -18.30
CA LEU A 113 10.10 -9.62 -17.70
C LEU A 113 11.15 -10.02 -16.65
N VAL A 114 12.43 -9.81 -16.94
CA VAL A 114 13.54 -10.08 -16.01
C VAL A 114 13.49 -9.11 -14.83
N GLU A 115 13.14 -7.83 -15.05
CA GLU A 115 13.02 -6.85 -13.98
C GLU A 115 11.88 -7.19 -13.02
N GLN A 116 10.73 -7.60 -13.53
CA GLN A 116 9.57 -7.95 -12.71
C GLN A 116 9.69 -9.35 -12.08
N HIS A 117 10.26 -10.30 -12.82
CA HIS A 117 10.35 -11.71 -12.44
C HIS A 117 11.78 -12.25 -12.59
N PRO A 118 12.77 -11.73 -11.84
CA PRO A 118 14.18 -12.13 -12.01
C PRO A 118 14.43 -13.63 -11.84
N GLY A 119 13.56 -14.34 -11.14
CA GLY A 119 13.61 -15.80 -10.99
C GLY A 119 13.43 -16.58 -12.30
N ILE A 120 12.98 -15.94 -13.39
CA ILE A 120 12.86 -16.59 -14.71
C ILE A 120 14.23 -17.06 -15.22
N LEU A 121 15.29 -16.30 -14.94
CA LEU A 121 16.65 -16.64 -15.37
C LEU A 121 17.21 -17.89 -14.68
N ALA A 122 16.69 -18.23 -13.49
CA ALA A 122 17.08 -19.41 -12.74
C ALA A 122 16.16 -20.62 -12.97
N SER A 123 15.00 -20.43 -13.64
CA SER A 123 14.04 -21.51 -13.91
C SER A 123 14.54 -22.45 -15.01
N LYS A 124 14.10 -23.73 -14.94
CA LYS A 124 14.41 -24.70 -16.02
C LYS A 124 13.73 -24.23 -17.32
N PHE A 125 14.43 -24.38 -18.45
CA PHE A 125 13.96 -23.90 -19.76
C PHE A 125 12.61 -24.50 -20.15
N LYS A 126 12.49 -25.83 -20.15
CA LYS A 126 11.27 -26.56 -20.52
C LYS A 126 10.06 -26.09 -19.69
N THR A 127 10.27 -25.83 -18.39
CA THR A 127 9.19 -25.32 -17.51
C THR A 127 8.70 -23.94 -17.96
N THR A 128 9.57 -23.11 -18.53
CA THR A 128 9.15 -21.77 -19.00
C THR A 128 8.32 -21.86 -20.27
N GLU A 129 8.74 -22.66 -21.25
CA GLU A 129 7.94 -22.91 -22.47
C GLU A 129 6.55 -23.48 -22.13
N ASP A 130 6.52 -24.54 -21.32
CA ASP A 130 5.28 -25.16 -20.90
C ASP A 130 4.35 -24.18 -20.16
N LEU A 131 4.91 -23.25 -19.36
CA LEU A 131 4.15 -22.19 -18.69
C LEU A 131 3.55 -21.21 -19.71
N LEU A 132 4.31 -20.80 -20.73
CA LEU A 132 3.80 -19.89 -21.77
C LEU A 132 2.67 -20.54 -22.58
N VAL A 133 2.79 -21.81 -22.90
CA VAL A 133 1.72 -22.60 -23.55
C VAL A 133 0.47 -22.68 -22.65
N VAL A 134 0.66 -22.89 -21.35
CA VAL A 134 -0.47 -22.88 -20.40
C VAL A 134 -1.12 -21.50 -20.33
N ILE A 135 -0.38 -20.42 -20.34
CA ILE A 135 -0.91 -19.06 -20.34
C ILE A 135 -1.68 -18.77 -21.62
N ASP A 136 -1.13 -19.16 -22.79
CA ASP A 136 -1.84 -19.07 -24.06
C ASP A 136 -3.21 -19.78 -24.00
N LYS A 137 -3.23 -21.03 -23.52
CA LYS A 137 -4.45 -21.80 -23.35
C LYS A 137 -5.43 -21.18 -22.35
N LEU A 138 -4.94 -20.67 -21.22
CA LEU A 138 -5.80 -20.06 -20.19
C LEU A 138 -6.47 -18.79 -20.69
N PHE A 139 -5.81 -17.99 -21.50
CA PHE A 139 -6.30 -16.69 -21.96
C PHE A 139 -6.73 -16.67 -23.43
N SER A 140 -6.66 -17.82 -24.11
CA SER A 140 -7.04 -17.96 -25.52
C SER A 140 -6.34 -16.95 -26.43
N CYS A 141 -5.01 -16.79 -26.23
CA CYS A 141 -4.22 -15.82 -26.99
C CYS A 141 -3.97 -16.23 -28.45
N ALA A 142 -4.35 -17.45 -28.86
CA ALA A 142 -4.19 -17.97 -30.22
C ALA A 142 -2.73 -17.90 -30.74
N ASN A 143 -1.75 -18.19 -29.87
CA ASN A 143 -0.32 -18.06 -30.09
C ASN A 143 0.16 -16.61 -30.40
N ASP A 144 -0.62 -15.60 -30.07
CA ASP A 144 -0.20 -14.21 -30.13
C ASP A 144 0.83 -13.94 -29.01
N ILE A 145 2.09 -13.85 -29.39
CA ILE A 145 3.22 -13.64 -28.46
C ILE A 145 3.09 -12.31 -27.73
N GLN A 146 2.60 -11.25 -28.38
CA GLN A 146 2.38 -9.96 -27.73
C GLN A 146 1.34 -10.08 -26.62
N ALA A 147 0.20 -10.74 -26.88
CA ALA A 147 -0.84 -10.96 -25.91
C ALA A 147 -0.34 -11.82 -24.73
N ILE A 148 0.44 -12.88 -25.00
CA ILE A 148 1.05 -13.71 -23.97
C ILE A 148 2.01 -12.89 -23.11
N ALA A 149 2.88 -12.08 -23.74
CA ALA A 149 3.83 -11.22 -23.02
C ALA A 149 3.12 -10.21 -22.12
N ASP A 150 2.06 -9.56 -22.60
CA ASP A 150 1.28 -8.59 -21.83
C ASP A 150 0.60 -9.25 -20.61
N ILE A 151 0.09 -10.46 -20.79
CA ILE A 151 -0.49 -11.24 -19.68
C ILE A 151 0.58 -11.61 -18.65
N VAL A 152 1.74 -12.09 -19.08
CA VAL A 152 2.85 -12.44 -18.20
C VAL A 152 3.34 -11.21 -17.44
N LEU A 153 3.56 -10.09 -18.13
CA LEU A 153 4.02 -8.82 -17.53
C LEU A 153 2.98 -8.20 -16.61
N SER A 154 1.69 -8.43 -16.85
CA SER A 154 0.61 -7.96 -15.96
C SER A 154 0.54 -8.73 -14.65
N CYS A 155 1.22 -9.87 -14.53
CA CYS A 155 1.18 -10.74 -13.36
C CYS A 155 1.86 -10.09 -12.15
N GLY A 156 1.09 -9.75 -11.12
CA GLY A 156 1.61 -9.18 -9.87
C GLY A 156 2.22 -10.19 -8.90
N ALA A 157 2.06 -11.50 -9.16
CA ALA A 157 2.53 -12.53 -8.22
C ALA A 157 3.99 -12.88 -8.43
N LYS A 158 4.79 -12.70 -7.39
CA LYS A 158 6.16 -13.20 -7.35
C LYS A 158 6.17 -14.74 -7.39
N GLY A 159 6.99 -15.31 -8.28
CA GLY A 159 7.18 -16.78 -8.32
C GLY A 159 6.31 -17.50 -9.36
N LEU A 160 5.70 -16.80 -10.33
CA LEU A 160 5.03 -17.43 -11.48
C LEU A 160 5.89 -18.54 -12.10
N PHE A 161 7.16 -18.25 -12.42
CA PHE A 161 8.10 -19.18 -13.04
C PHE A 161 8.70 -20.25 -12.11
N LYS A 162 8.27 -20.27 -10.84
CA LYS A 162 8.62 -21.34 -9.89
C LYS A 162 7.55 -22.44 -9.83
N ARG A 163 6.41 -22.23 -10.48
CA ARG A 163 5.30 -23.18 -10.45
C ARG A 163 5.37 -24.19 -11.59
N SER A 164 4.84 -25.38 -11.36
CA SER A 164 4.65 -26.32 -12.44
C SER A 164 3.48 -25.86 -13.35
N PRO A 165 3.60 -26.02 -14.66
CA PRO A 165 2.54 -25.66 -15.62
C PRO A 165 1.19 -26.31 -15.31
N SER A 166 1.19 -27.60 -14.95
CA SER A 166 -0.01 -28.34 -14.58
C SER A 166 -0.69 -27.76 -13.33
N SER A 167 0.10 -27.43 -12.29
CA SER A 167 -0.43 -26.82 -11.07
C SER A 167 -1.02 -25.44 -11.36
N LEU A 168 -0.36 -24.62 -12.17
CA LEU A 168 -0.86 -23.31 -12.59
C LEU A 168 -2.20 -23.44 -13.31
N TYR A 169 -2.25 -24.32 -14.33
CA TYR A 169 -3.47 -24.55 -15.11
C TYR A 169 -4.61 -25.02 -14.22
N HIS A 170 -4.39 -26.03 -13.42
CA HIS A 170 -5.41 -26.61 -12.54
C HIS A 170 -5.96 -25.59 -11.54
N THR A 171 -5.07 -24.90 -10.84
CA THR A 171 -5.46 -23.92 -9.81
C THR A 171 -6.21 -22.74 -10.39
N PHE A 172 -5.73 -22.18 -11.51
CA PHE A 172 -6.36 -21.00 -12.09
C PHE A 172 -7.65 -21.32 -12.83
N SER A 173 -7.71 -22.47 -13.54
CA SER A 173 -8.94 -22.94 -14.15
C SER A 173 -10.02 -23.22 -13.11
N TYR A 174 -9.64 -23.86 -11.99
CA TYR A 174 -10.57 -24.09 -10.88
C TYR A 174 -11.12 -22.78 -10.33
N PHE A 175 -10.25 -21.79 -10.08
CA PHE A 175 -10.65 -20.45 -9.63
C PHE A 175 -11.68 -19.84 -10.59
N CYS A 176 -11.38 -19.84 -11.88
CA CYS A 176 -12.28 -19.27 -12.90
C CYS A 176 -13.62 -19.98 -12.95
N THR A 177 -13.62 -21.31 -12.88
CA THR A 177 -14.85 -22.13 -12.91
C THR A 177 -15.66 -21.98 -11.62
N CYS A 178 -15.00 -22.04 -10.45
CA CYS A 178 -15.65 -21.93 -9.15
C CYS A 178 -16.36 -20.58 -8.96
N LEU A 179 -15.78 -19.50 -9.46
CA LEU A 179 -16.31 -18.13 -9.30
C LEU A 179 -17.11 -17.63 -10.50
N ILE A 180 -17.13 -18.40 -11.62
CA ILE A 180 -17.84 -18.02 -12.86
C ILE A 180 -17.42 -16.63 -13.32
N VAL A 181 -16.10 -16.44 -13.55
CA VAL A 181 -15.50 -15.14 -13.90
C VAL A 181 -15.56 -14.89 -15.41
N ASP A 182 -15.82 -13.64 -15.80
CA ASP A 182 -15.66 -13.18 -17.17
C ASP A 182 -14.16 -12.90 -17.49
N ASP A 183 -13.85 -12.57 -18.74
CA ASP A 183 -12.47 -12.34 -19.18
C ASP A 183 -11.81 -11.14 -18.49
N LYS A 184 -12.57 -10.11 -18.16
CA LYS A 184 -12.07 -8.94 -17.41
C LYS A 184 -11.75 -9.30 -15.95
N GLU A 185 -12.63 -10.05 -15.32
CA GLU A 185 -12.45 -10.57 -13.96
C GLU A 185 -11.29 -11.55 -13.91
N LYS A 186 -11.15 -12.40 -14.94
CA LYS A 186 -10.05 -13.35 -15.12
C LYS A 186 -8.70 -12.63 -15.20
N LYS A 187 -8.56 -11.57 -16.02
CA LYS A 187 -7.37 -10.75 -16.08
C LYS A 187 -7.07 -10.07 -14.73
N ARG A 188 -8.10 -9.56 -14.06
CA ARG A 188 -7.95 -8.99 -12.71
C ARG A 188 -7.45 -10.02 -11.69
N ALA A 189 -8.02 -11.22 -11.68
CA ALA A 189 -7.59 -12.30 -10.80
C ALA A 189 -6.14 -12.72 -11.06
N TRP A 190 -5.74 -12.78 -12.33
CA TRP A 190 -4.37 -13.05 -12.75
C TRP A 190 -3.39 -12.01 -12.19
N THR A 191 -3.67 -10.71 -12.38
CA THR A 191 -2.82 -9.62 -11.86
C THR A 191 -2.66 -9.63 -10.34
N LYS A 192 -3.64 -10.21 -9.62
CA LYS A 192 -3.59 -10.37 -8.15
C LYS A 192 -2.97 -11.70 -7.71
N GLY A 193 -2.55 -12.54 -8.65
CA GLY A 193 -1.83 -13.76 -8.36
C GLY A 193 -2.65 -14.85 -7.66
N VAL A 194 -3.96 -14.90 -7.86
CA VAL A 194 -4.84 -15.89 -7.19
C VAL A 194 -4.54 -17.33 -7.55
N PHE A 195 -3.83 -17.57 -8.64
CA PHE A 195 -3.36 -18.90 -9.04
C PHE A 195 -2.37 -19.54 -8.05
N VAL A 196 -1.97 -18.81 -7.01
CA VAL A 196 -1.14 -19.38 -5.93
C VAL A 196 -1.97 -20.16 -4.90
N VAL A 197 -3.30 -20.00 -4.89
CA VAL A 197 -4.21 -20.60 -3.92
C VAL A 197 -4.69 -21.97 -4.41
N PRO A 198 -4.36 -23.09 -3.75
CA PRO A 198 -4.86 -24.41 -4.12
C PRO A 198 -6.40 -24.47 -4.08
N PRO A 199 -7.06 -25.32 -4.91
CA PRO A 199 -8.52 -25.46 -4.94
C PRO A 199 -9.15 -25.72 -3.57
N ALA A 200 -8.68 -26.71 -2.84
CA ALA A 200 -9.20 -27.05 -1.51
C ALA A 200 -9.04 -25.89 -0.50
N GLU A 201 -7.97 -25.11 -0.63
CA GLU A 201 -7.76 -23.93 0.20
C GLU A 201 -8.70 -22.78 -0.21
N LEU A 202 -9.00 -22.63 -1.50
CA LEU A 202 -9.98 -21.65 -1.98
C LEU A 202 -11.37 -21.96 -1.40
N ASP A 203 -11.81 -23.21 -1.44
CA ASP A 203 -13.11 -23.63 -0.90
C ASP A 203 -13.17 -23.36 0.61
N SER A 204 -12.15 -23.78 1.37
CA SER A 204 -12.05 -23.53 2.81
C SER A 204 -12.09 -22.03 3.14
N ARG A 205 -11.46 -21.20 2.32
CA ARG A 205 -11.50 -19.72 2.51
C ARG A 205 -12.86 -19.13 2.19
N LEU A 206 -13.55 -19.64 1.16
CA LEU A 206 -14.91 -19.22 0.82
C LEU A 206 -15.89 -19.56 1.96
N ASP A 207 -15.80 -20.77 2.50
CA ASP A 207 -16.62 -21.21 3.66
C ASP A 207 -16.32 -20.34 4.88
N PHE A 208 -15.04 -20.05 5.14
CA PHE A 208 -14.64 -19.17 6.24
C PHE A 208 -15.19 -17.75 6.08
N ILE A 209 -15.09 -17.16 4.88
CA ILE A 209 -15.65 -15.83 4.60
C ILE A 209 -17.17 -15.83 4.79
N ALA A 210 -17.83 -16.88 4.31
CA ALA A 210 -19.28 -17.05 4.48
C ALA A 210 -19.68 -17.09 5.94
N LEU A 211 -18.96 -17.86 6.76
CA LEU A 211 -19.17 -17.96 8.21
C LEU A 211 -18.94 -16.61 8.91
N GLN A 212 -17.80 -15.96 8.65
CA GLN A 212 -17.44 -14.70 9.31
C GLN A 212 -18.41 -13.55 9.01
N LEU A 213 -18.94 -13.51 7.81
CA LEU A 213 -19.90 -12.46 7.38
C LEU A 213 -21.37 -12.86 7.59
N GLY A 214 -21.67 -14.10 7.98
CA GLY A 214 -23.04 -14.59 8.08
C GLY A 214 -23.75 -14.57 6.71
N VAL A 215 -23.05 -14.93 5.65
CA VAL A 215 -23.58 -14.95 4.26
C VAL A 215 -23.54 -16.35 3.67
N THR A 216 -24.24 -16.56 2.55
CA THR A 216 -24.12 -17.81 1.80
C THR A 216 -22.77 -17.91 1.10
N VAL A 217 -22.30 -19.14 0.84
CA VAL A 217 -21.08 -19.38 0.05
C VAL A 217 -21.16 -18.72 -1.32
N GLN A 218 -22.34 -18.66 -1.93
CA GLN A 218 -22.55 -17.98 -3.21
C GLN A 218 -22.33 -16.45 -3.10
N GLN A 219 -22.73 -15.84 -1.99
CA GLN A 219 -22.43 -14.43 -1.72
C GLN A 219 -20.95 -14.22 -1.45
N ALA A 220 -20.28 -15.14 -0.72
CA ALA A 220 -18.82 -15.11 -0.50
C ALA A 220 -18.06 -15.24 -1.84
N LYS A 221 -18.49 -16.09 -2.76
CA LYS A 221 -17.98 -16.14 -4.14
C LYS A 221 -18.12 -14.79 -4.85
N GLY A 222 -19.23 -14.11 -4.70
CA GLY A 222 -19.46 -12.77 -5.24
C GLY A 222 -18.52 -11.71 -4.66
N VAL A 223 -18.16 -11.81 -3.38
CA VAL A 223 -17.17 -10.96 -2.71
C VAL A 223 -15.78 -11.18 -3.32
N VAL A 224 -15.33 -12.43 -3.40
CA VAL A 224 -14.01 -12.78 -3.95
C VAL A 224 -13.91 -12.48 -5.45
N ARG A 225 -14.99 -12.70 -6.23
CA ARG A 225 -15.01 -12.34 -7.66
C ARG A 225 -14.76 -10.84 -7.87
N ARG A 226 -15.39 -9.98 -7.07
CA ARG A 226 -15.18 -8.51 -7.15
C ARG A 226 -13.81 -8.08 -6.67
N LEU A 227 -13.23 -8.77 -5.68
CA LEU A 227 -11.92 -8.49 -5.14
C LEU A 227 -11.08 -9.77 -4.98
N PRO A 228 -10.50 -10.28 -6.07
CA PRO A 228 -9.80 -11.57 -6.09
C PRO A 228 -8.66 -11.70 -5.07
N GLN A 229 -8.01 -10.60 -4.73
CA GLN A 229 -6.93 -10.60 -3.74
C GLN A 229 -7.36 -11.12 -2.36
N ILE A 230 -8.65 -11.11 -2.01
CA ILE A 230 -9.14 -11.67 -0.75
C ILE A 230 -8.85 -13.18 -0.70
N ALA A 231 -8.93 -13.87 -1.84
CA ALA A 231 -8.58 -15.28 -1.92
C ALA A 231 -7.12 -15.56 -1.55
N THR A 232 -6.22 -14.58 -1.64
CA THR A 232 -4.81 -14.75 -1.27
C THR A 232 -4.51 -14.42 0.19
N LEU A 233 -5.45 -13.82 0.92
CA LEU A 233 -5.31 -13.53 2.34
C LEU A 233 -5.47 -14.81 3.17
N GLN A 234 -4.77 -14.86 4.30
CA GLN A 234 -5.00 -15.91 5.29
C GLN A 234 -6.39 -15.73 5.95
N SER A 235 -7.06 -16.81 6.26
CA SER A 235 -8.37 -16.78 6.94
C SER A 235 -8.31 -16.01 8.25
N THR A 236 -7.23 -16.16 9.02
CA THR A 236 -6.97 -15.42 10.28
C THR A 236 -6.96 -13.90 10.06
N THR A 237 -6.39 -13.44 8.94
CA THR A 237 -6.35 -11.99 8.60
C THR A 237 -7.76 -11.47 8.30
N VAL A 238 -8.55 -12.22 7.53
CA VAL A 238 -9.94 -11.84 7.24
C VAL A 238 -10.77 -11.79 8.52
N GLY A 239 -10.64 -12.81 9.39
CA GLY A 239 -11.33 -12.85 10.69
C GLY A 239 -10.93 -11.69 11.60
N LEU A 240 -9.63 -11.33 11.62
CA LEU A 240 -9.13 -10.18 12.37
C LEU A 240 -9.77 -8.87 11.88
N HIS A 241 -9.82 -8.64 10.57
CA HIS A 241 -10.40 -7.41 10.03
C HIS A 241 -11.91 -7.31 10.31
N VAL A 242 -12.65 -8.44 10.25
CA VAL A 242 -14.06 -8.49 10.65
C VAL A 242 -14.22 -8.16 12.13
N SER A 243 -13.38 -8.74 13.01
CA SER A 243 -13.40 -8.43 14.45
C SER A 243 -13.07 -6.97 14.75
N GLN A 244 -12.13 -6.38 13.99
CA GLN A 244 -11.81 -4.96 14.12
C GLN A 244 -12.99 -4.07 13.74
N LEU A 245 -13.76 -4.42 12.68
CA LEU A 245 -15.00 -3.70 12.32
C LEU A 245 -16.03 -3.77 13.45
N HIS A 246 -16.21 -4.93 14.08
CA HIS A 246 -17.06 -5.03 15.28
C HIS A 246 -16.54 -4.16 16.42
N GLY A 247 -15.22 -4.12 16.63
CA GLY A 247 -14.57 -3.25 17.63
C GLY A 247 -14.79 -1.75 17.38
N LEU A 248 -15.05 -1.33 16.16
CA LEU A 248 -15.45 0.04 15.80
C LEU A 248 -16.95 0.31 16.07
N GLY A 249 -17.73 -0.67 16.58
CA GLY A 249 -19.13 -0.53 16.93
C GLY A 249 -20.11 -0.89 15.83
N PHE A 250 -19.69 -1.51 14.73
CA PHE A 250 -20.60 -2.01 13.70
C PHE A 250 -21.28 -3.32 14.14
N SER A 251 -22.58 -3.43 13.93
CA SER A 251 -23.31 -4.69 14.12
C SER A 251 -22.97 -5.71 13.04
N SER A 252 -23.24 -6.99 13.31
CA SER A 252 -23.02 -8.06 12.33
C SER A 252 -23.77 -7.84 11.01
N SER A 253 -24.99 -7.30 11.06
CA SER A 253 -25.75 -6.94 9.86
C SER A 253 -25.07 -5.81 9.08
N GLN A 254 -24.58 -4.77 9.77
CA GLN A 254 -23.85 -3.68 9.13
C GLN A 254 -22.54 -4.16 8.50
N VAL A 255 -21.73 -4.98 9.20
CA VAL A 255 -20.48 -5.54 8.67
C VAL A 255 -20.75 -6.38 7.42
N LYS A 256 -21.77 -7.24 7.46
CA LYS A 256 -22.23 -8.01 6.31
C LYS A 256 -22.53 -7.10 5.12
N ASP A 257 -23.44 -6.13 5.30
CA ASP A 257 -23.89 -5.27 4.20
C ASP A 257 -22.76 -4.38 3.65
N MET A 258 -21.90 -3.86 4.52
CA MET A 258 -20.71 -3.10 4.15
C MET A 258 -19.74 -3.94 3.32
N CYS A 259 -19.42 -5.16 3.73
CA CYS A 259 -18.49 -6.04 3.03
C CYS A 259 -19.10 -6.57 1.72
N LEU A 260 -20.41 -6.80 1.66
CA LEU A 260 -21.10 -7.10 0.42
C LEU A 260 -21.12 -5.93 -0.56
N LYS A 261 -21.23 -4.69 -0.09
CA LYS A 261 -21.13 -3.48 -0.93
C LYS A 261 -19.70 -3.20 -1.34
N GLN A 262 -18.76 -3.29 -0.39
CA GLN A 262 -17.36 -2.90 -0.54
C GLN A 262 -16.41 -4.00 -0.01
N PRO A 263 -16.10 -5.03 -0.80
CA PRO A 263 -15.22 -6.13 -0.39
C PRO A 263 -13.83 -5.71 0.11
N ALA A 264 -13.33 -4.56 -0.37
CA ALA A 264 -12.02 -4.06 0.00
C ALA A 264 -11.88 -3.73 1.50
N LEU A 265 -12.99 -3.60 2.24
CA LEU A 265 -12.97 -3.46 3.69
C LEU A 265 -12.29 -4.66 4.38
N LEU A 266 -12.41 -5.86 3.80
CA LEU A 266 -11.75 -7.08 4.32
C LEU A 266 -10.22 -7.07 4.16
N THR A 267 -9.67 -6.09 3.46
CA THR A 267 -8.21 -5.95 3.24
C THR A 267 -7.57 -4.82 4.06
N LEU A 268 -8.35 -4.11 4.87
CA LEU A 268 -7.88 -2.98 5.67
C LEU A 268 -7.53 -3.41 7.08
N ASP A 269 -6.34 -3.01 7.54
CA ASP A 269 -5.97 -3.08 8.94
C ASP A 269 -6.46 -1.83 9.68
N TYR A 270 -7.53 -1.98 10.45
CA TYR A 270 -8.19 -0.89 11.19
C TYR A 270 -7.41 -0.44 12.43
N THR A 271 -6.36 -1.15 12.83
CA THR A 271 -5.45 -0.75 13.91
C THR A 271 -4.30 0.13 13.41
N SER A 272 -4.09 0.20 12.11
CA SER A 272 -3.09 1.09 11.52
C SER A 272 -3.40 2.55 11.87
N LYS A 273 -2.35 3.34 12.16
CA LYS A 273 -2.49 4.77 12.49
C LYS A 273 -3.39 5.52 11.50
N LEU A 274 -3.24 5.23 10.20
CA LEU A 274 -4.03 5.87 9.14
C LEU A 274 -5.54 5.58 9.30
N GLN A 275 -5.92 4.36 9.64
CA GLN A 275 -7.33 3.98 9.79
C GLN A 275 -7.90 4.47 11.13
N VAL A 276 -7.11 4.43 12.20
CA VAL A 276 -7.47 5.01 13.50
C VAL A 276 -7.72 6.52 13.37
N ASP A 277 -6.82 7.25 12.74
CA ASP A 277 -6.98 8.68 12.48
C ASP A 277 -8.22 8.97 11.61
N LYS A 278 -8.46 8.16 10.58
CA LYS A 278 -9.64 8.31 9.73
C LYS A 278 -10.94 8.05 10.51
N TRP A 279 -10.99 6.98 11.29
CA TRP A 279 -12.16 6.67 12.14
C TRP A 279 -12.47 7.81 13.10
N ALA A 280 -11.46 8.29 13.82
CA ALA A 280 -11.63 9.40 14.73
C ALA A 280 -12.04 10.71 14.00
N PHE A 281 -11.54 10.97 12.78
CA PHE A 281 -11.99 12.10 11.98
C PHE A 281 -13.48 11.98 11.61
N LEU A 282 -13.92 10.81 11.15
CA LEU A 282 -15.31 10.57 10.79
C LEU A 282 -16.24 10.73 12.00
N THR A 283 -15.85 10.23 13.17
CA THR A 283 -16.71 10.21 14.36
C THR A 283 -16.60 11.48 15.21
N CYS A 284 -15.41 12.06 15.37
CA CYS A 284 -15.21 13.22 16.24
C CYS A 284 -15.29 14.56 15.50
N VAL A 285 -14.75 14.66 14.27
CA VAL A 285 -14.74 15.90 13.48
C VAL A 285 -16.02 16.04 12.65
N MET A 286 -16.38 14.98 11.92
CA MET A 286 -17.59 14.98 11.10
C MET A 286 -18.85 14.60 11.89
N GLN A 287 -18.70 14.07 13.11
CA GLN A 287 -19.79 13.64 14.00
C GLN A 287 -20.71 12.58 13.38
N LEU A 288 -20.17 11.72 12.51
CA LEU A 288 -20.92 10.64 11.89
C LEU A 288 -21.13 9.49 12.88
N SER A 289 -22.35 8.96 12.90
CA SER A 289 -22.65 7.72 13.62
C SER A 289 -22.06 6.51 12.91
N PRO A 290 -21.78 5.37 13.59
CA PRO A 290 -21.45 4.12 12.93
C PRO A 290 -22.49 3.70 11.89
N ALA A 291 -23.77 3.99 12.11
CA ALA A 291 -24.85 3.70 11.16
C ALA A 291 -24.71 4.49 9.86
N SER A 292 -24.42 5.80 9.96
CA SER A 292 -24.16 6.66 8.80
C SER A 292 -22.93 6.19 8.00
N ILE A 293 -21.86 5.79 8.70
CA ILE A 293 -20.66 5.26 8.07
C ILE A 293 -20.96 3.91 7.40
N ALA A 294 -21.75 3.04 8.03
CA ALA A 294 -22.15 1.75 7.45
C ALA A 294 -23.01 1.92 6.18
N ALA A 295 -23.84 2.95 6.11
CA ALA A 295 -24.60 3.30 4.91
C ALA A 295 -23.67 3.65 3.73
N CYS A 296 -22.51 4.27 4.01
CA CYS A 296 -21.54 4.77 3.04
C CYS A 296 -20.11 4.21 3.27
N PRO A 297 -19.89 2.90 3.16
CA PRO A 297 -18.62 2.24 3.54
C PRO A 297 -17.40 2.71 2.76
N HIS A 298 -17.58 3.37 1.61
CA HIS A 298 -16.50 3.98 0.82
C HIS A 298 -15.73 5.07 1.59
N LEU A 299 -16.30 5.67 2.64
CA LEU A 299 -15.60 6.60 3.51
C LEU A 299 -14.35 5.97 4.13
N LEU A 300 -14.44 4.73 4.59
CA LEU A 300 -13.32 3.99 5.16
C LEU A 300 -12.20 3.71 4.15
N MET A 301 -12.54 3.70 2.86
CA MET A 301 -11.57 3.50 1.76
C MET A 301 -10.94 4.80 1.27
N SER A 302 -11.58 5.94 1.53
CA SER A 302 -11.13 7.23 1.03
C SER A 302 -9.91 7.74 1.81
N SER A 303 -9.00 8.42 1.12
CA SER A 303 -7.83 9.04 1.75
C SER A 303 -8.27 10.22 2.62
N LEU A 304 -7.92 10.17 3.91
CA LEU A 304 -8.18 11.30 4.82
C LEU A 304 -7.43 12.57 4.37
N PRO A 305 -6.09 12.56 4.21
CA PRO A 305 -5.36 13.79 3.90
C PRO A 305 -5.58 14.32 2.48
N ASN A 306 -5.94 13.45 1.52
CA ASN A 306 -6.04 13.86 0.13
C ASN A 306 -7.48 14.12 -0.32
N ARG A 307 -8.48 13.62 0.40
CA ARG A 307 -9.87 13.69 -0.06
C ARG A 307 -10.85 14.06 1.02
N LEU A 308 -11.00 13.25 2.07
CA LEU A 308 -12.05 13.46 3.06
C LEU A 308 -11.89 14.80 3.80
N GLY A 309 -10.71 15.05 4.34
CA GLY A 309 -10.43 16.26 5.12
C GLY A 309 -10.58 17.54 4.30
N PRO A 310 -9.87 17.71 3.16
CA PRO A 310 -9.98 18.91 2.35
C PRO A 310 -11.41 19.17 1.86
N ARG A 311 -12.12 18.13 1.40
CA ARG A 311 -13.51 18.29 0.92
C ARG A 311 -14.48 18.64 2.03
N TRP A 312 -14.30 18.03 3.21
CA TRP A 312 -15.11 18.34 4.36
C TRP A 312 -14.94 19.80 4.80
N GLU A 313 -13.68 20.26 4.93
CA GLU A 313 -13.42 21.66 5.26
C GLU A 313 -14.04 22.61 4.23
N TYR A 314 -13.86 22.33 2.94
CA TYR A 314 -14.42 23.17 1.89
C TYR A 314 -15.97 23.26 2.00
N LEU A 315 -16.65 22.15 2.25
CA LEU A 315 -18.09 22.14 2.45
C LEU A 315 -18.50 22.91 3.71
N GLN A 316 -17.73 22.86 4.78
CA GLN A 316 -17.99 23.65 5.98
C GLN A 316 -17.85 25.15 5.72
N ARG A 317 -16.86 25.57 4.93
CA ARG A 317 -16.72 26.97 4.50
C ARG A 317 -17.92 27.42 3.65
N LEU A 318 -18.37 26.62 2.70
CA LEU A 318 -19.54 26.92 1.89
C LEU A 318 -20.82 27.05 2.78
N LYS A 319 -20.95 26.21 3.78
CA LYS A 319 -22.03 26.24 4.74
C LYS A 319 -22.00 27.52 5.62
N SER A 320 -20.82 27.88 6.13
CA SER A 320 -20.65 29.08 6.98
C SER A 320 -20.97 30.38 6.23
N CYS A 321 -20.79 30.40 4.91
CA CYS A 321 -21.12 31.53 4.04
C CYS A 321 -22.57 31.49 3.51
N GLY A 322 -23.39 30.53 3.96
CA GLY A 322 -24.77 30.41 3.49
C GLY A 322 -24.98 29.98 2.06
N VAL A 323 -23.90 29.55 1.37
CA VAL A 323 -23.90 29.14 -0.04
C VAL A 323 -24.57 27.77 -0.19
N VAL A 324 -24.34 26.87 0.76
CA VAL A 324 -24.95 25.54 0.83
C VAL A 324 -25.66 25.36 2.16
N ASN A 325 -26.89 24.90 2.10
CA ASN A 325 -27.62 24.49 3.28
C ASN A 325 -27.84 22.98 3.23
N PHE A 326 -27.12 22.25 4.04
CA PHE A 326 -27.37 20.83 4.29
C PHE A 326 -27.67 20.66 5.79
N PRO A 327 -28.89 20.29 6.13
CA PRO A 327 -29.33 20.17 7.54
C PRO A 327 -28.62 19.01 8.26
N ALA A 328 -28.30 17.94 7.51
CA ALA A 328 -27.58 16.77 8.04
C ALA A 328 -26.31 16.46 7.25
N VAL A 329 -25.26 16.06 7.96
CA VAL A 329 -23.98 15.62 7.34
C VAL A 329 -24.20 14.45 6.40
N ASP A 330 -25.14 13.55 6.71
CA ASP A 330 -25.47 12.37 5.93
C ASP A 330 -25.87 12.69 4.47
N GLU A 331 -26.43 13.87 4.20
CA GLU A 331 -26.83 14.30 2.86
C GLU A 331 -25.63 14.57 1.94
N VAL A 332 -24.51 15.03 2.49
CA VAL A 332 -23.30 15.37 1.71
C VAL A 332 -22.24 14.27 1.72
N VAL A 333 -22.40 13.28 2.58
CA VAL A 333 -21.45 12.17 2.70
C VAL A 333 -21.17 11.52 1.35
N GLY A 334 -22.20 11.30 0.53
CA GLY A 334 -22.06 10.74 -0.81
C GLY A 334 -21.12 11.53 -1.71
N SER A 335 -21.09 12.84 -1.63
CA SER A 335 -20.25 13.70 -2.47
C SER A 335 -18.78 13.69 -2.05
N LEU A 336 -18.47 13.37 -0.79
CA LEU A 336 -17.10 13.33 -0.28
C LEU A 336 -16.26 12.22 -0.91
N TYR A 337 -16.88 11.12 -1.30
CA TYR A 337 -16.15 9.95 -1.86
C TYR A 337 -16.50 9.62 -3.32
N SER A 338 -17.75 9.88 -3.77
CA SER A 338 -18.27 9.33 -5.02
C SER A 338 -17.72 9.98 -6.28
N ARG A 339 -17.23 11.21 -6.19
CA ARG A 339 -16.74 11.99 -7.33
C ARG A 339 -15.23 12.12 -7.30
N ASN A 340 -14.61 12.13 -8.49
CA ASN A 340 -13.24 12.61 -8.60
C ASN A 340 -13.17 14.12 -8.27
N ASP A 341 -11.99 14.70 -8.17
CA ASP A 341 -11.84 16.11 -7.79
C ASP A 341 -12.45 17.06 -8.83
N ALA A 342 -12.43 16.69 -10.10
CA ALA A 342 -13.10 17.45 -11.16
C ALA A 342 -14.62 17.45 -10.98
N GLY A 343 -15.21 16.29 -10.70
CA GLY A 343 -16.65 16.18 -10.46
C GLY A 343 -17.09 16.86 -9.16
N PHE A 344 -16.24 16.82 -8.11
CA PHE A 344 -16.50 17.56 -6.88
C PHE A 344 -16.50 19.07 -7.13
N ARG A 345 -15.49 19.58 -7.80
CA ARG A 345 -15.41 20.98 -8.24
C ARG A 345 -16.62 21.39 -9.09
N ALA A 346 -16.94 20.62 -10.11
CA ALA A 346 -18.08 20.92 -10.98
C ALA A 346 -19.42 21.02 -10.24
N THR A 347 -19.56 20.32 -9.09
CA THR A 347 -20.77 20.39 -8.27
C THR A 347 -20.82 21.64 -7.38
N TYR A 348 -19.68 22.03 -6.82
CA TYR A 348 -19.63 23.06 -5.77
C TYR A 348 -18.96 24.36 -6.24
N SER A 349 -18.21 24.37 -7.37
CA SER A 349 -17.59 25.57 -7.94
C SER A 349 -18.58 26.65 -8.36
N PRO A 350 -19.76 26.35 -8.95
CA PRO A 350 -20.76 27.38 -9.24
C PRO A 350 -21.29 28.11 -8.01
N LEU A 351 -21.01 27.56 -6.83
CA LEU A 351 -21.43 28.09 -5.54
C LEU A 351 -20.37 28.97 -4.89
N GLU A 352 -19.17 29.08 -5.53
CA GLU A 352 -18.06 29.86 -4.99
C GLU A 352 -18.36 31.37 -5.08
N SER A 353 -18.43 32.01 -3.92
CA SER A 353 -18.31 33.46 -3.85
C SER A 353 -16.81 33.83 -3.94
N SER A 354 -16.51 35.00 -4.48
CA SER A 354 -15.13 35.50 -4.68
C SER A 354 -14.27 35.53 -3.38
N SER A 355 -14.88 35.41 -2.22
CA SER A 355 -14.22 35.42 -0.89
C SER A 355 -13.80 34.06 -0.36
N LEU A 356 -14.27 32.93 -0.94
CA LEU A 356 -14.07 31.59 -0.38
C LEU A 356 -12.86 30.84 -0.94
N GLY A 357 -12.30 31.31 -2.05
CA GLY A 357 -11.27 30.59 -2.78
C GLY A 357 -11.80 29.34 -3.51
N VAL A 358 -10.98 28.81 -4.38
CA VAL A 358 -11.32 27.66 -5.24
C VAL A 358 -10.86 26.37 -4.58
N TYR A 359 -11.70 25.30 -4.60
CA TYR A 359 -11.24 23.95 -4.26
C TYR A 359 -10.29 23.43 -5.32
N ASP A 360 -8.99 23.59 -5.08
CA ASP A 360 -7.91 23.20 -5.98
C ASP A 360 -6.80 22.40 -5.26
N LEU A 361 -5.71 22.15 -5.96
CA LEU A 361 -4.55 21.48 -5.38
C LEU A 361 -3.87 22.31 -4.29
N HIS A 362 -3.90 23.65 -4.41
CA HIS A 362 -3.34 24.53 -3.38
C HIS A 362 -4.13 24.40 -2.07
N PHE A 363 -5.45 24.46 -2.13
CA PHE A 363 -6.33 24.25 -0.97
C PHE A 363 -6.07 22.90 -0.30
N GLN A 364 -5.94 21.82 -1.09
CA GLN A 364 -5.62 20.48 -0.58
C GLN A 364 -4.26 20.45 0.14
N LYS A 365 -3.23 21.08 -0.43
CA LYS A 365 -1.89 21.17 0.17
C LYS A 365 -1.90 21.98 1.46
N GLN A 366 -2.63 23.08 1.52
CA GLN A 366 -2.77 23.89 2.73
C GLN A 366 -3.48 23.10 3.84
N TRP A 367 -4.52 22.35 3.52
CA TRP A 367 -5.16 21.45 4.47
C TRP A 367 -4.19 20.40 5.00
N GLN A 368 -3.43 19.76 4.12
CA GLN A 368 -2.43 18.74 4.50
C GLN A 368 -1.36 19.30 5.44
N LYS A 369 -0.87 20.53 5.18
CA LYS A 369 0.08 21.21 6.05
C LYS A 369 -0.48 21.43 7.46
N ARG A 370 -1.70 21.99 7.58
CA ARG A 370 -2.36 22.22 8.87
C ARG A 370 -2.61 20.91 9.62
N TRP A 371 -3.11 19.89 8.93
CA TRP A 371 -3.32 18.58 9.53
C TRP A 371 -2.02 17.96 10.04
N HIS A 372 -0.97 18.00 9.24
CA HIS A 372 0.35 17.51 9.65
C HIS A 372 0.86 18.26 10.88
N TYR A 373 0.82 19.56 10.84
CA TYR A 373 1.26 20.42 11.94
C TYR A 373 0.54 20.09 13.26
N LEU A 374 -0.78 20.05 13.26
CA LEU A 374 -1.56 19.74 14.44
C LEU A 374 -1.34 18.32 14.96
N ARG A 375 -1.30 17.34 14.05
CA ARG A 375 -1.23 15.92 14.41
C ARG A 375 0.18 15.41 14.69
N VAL A 376 1.20 15.94 14.03
CA VAL A 376 2.57 15.44 14.10
C VAL A 376 3.43 16.40 14.91
N ASP A 377 3.46 17.67 14.55
CA ASP A 377 4.34 18.64 15.20
C ASP A 377 3.81 19.03 16.59
N GLN A 378 2.49 19.25 16.72
CA GLN A 378 1.85 19.61 17.99
C GLN A 378 1.25 18.40 18.75
N GLN A 379 1.29 17.20 18.18
CA GLN A 379 0.83 15.94 18.78
C GLN A 379 -0.61 15.96 19.32
N LEU A 380 -1.49 16.83 18.79
CA LEU A 380 -2.86 16.92 19.24
C LEU A 380 -3.64 15.65 18.95
N SER A 381 -4.51 15.25 19.87
CA SER A 381 -5.46 14.17 19.60
C SER A 381 -6.50 14.63 18.56
N ILE A 382 -7.07 13.68 17.81
CA ILE A 382 -8.14 14.02 16.86
C ILE A 382 -9.41 14.46 17.58
N GLN A 383 -9.60 13.99 18.79
CA GLN A 383 -10.71 14.44 19.65
C GLN A 383 -10.58 15.92 20.00
N ASP A 384 -9.37 16.39 20.32
CA ASP A 384 -9.11 17.80 20.58
C ASP A 384 -9.32 18.64 19.30
N ILE A 385 -8.81 18.17 18.15
CA ILE A 385 -9.07 18.84 16.86
C ILE A 385 -10.57 18.85 16.54
N GLY A 386 -11.30 17.78 16.85
CA GLY A 386 -12.73 17.68 16.60
C GLY A 386 -13.55 18.66 17.47
N ARG A 387 -13.19 18.82 18.75
CA ARG A 387 -13.83 19.81 19.63
C ARG A 387 -13.63 21.24 19.13
N HIS A 388 -12.53 21.49 18.43
CA HIS A 388 -12.10 22.80 17.98
C HIS A 388 -11.88 22.83 16.47
N ALA A 389 -12.80 22.27 15.70
CA ALA A 389 -12.65 22.07 14.24
C ALA A 389 -12.39 23.38 13.46
N ALA A 390 -12.76 24.54 14.00
CA ALA A 390 -12.47 25.86 13.43
C ALA A 390 -10.96 26.07 13.18
N VAL A 391 -10.09 25.43 13.95
CA VAL A 391 -8.62 25.54 13.79
C VAL A 391 -8.12 25.00 12.44
N LEU A 392 -8.85 24.11 11.81
CA LEU A 392 -8.56 23.60 10.47
C LEU A 392 -8.87 24.61 9.35
N GLN A 393 -9.65 25.68 9.66
CA GLN A 393 -10.07 26.70 8.69
C GLN A 393 -9.11 27.91 8.61
N ILE A 394 -8.20 28.03 9.55
CA ILE A 394 -7.20 29.12 9.60
C ILE A 394 -6.13 28.84 8.53
N ASP A 395 -5.56 29.88 7.93
CA ASP A 395 -4.39 29.69 7.09
C ASP A 395 -3.19 29.17 7.91
N PHE A 396 -2.25 28.51 7.23
CA PHE A 396 -1.18 27.79 7.93
C PHE A 396 -0.22 28.76 8.67
N ASP A 397 0.09 29.90 8.10
CA ASP A 397 1.06 30.83 8.65
C ASP A 397 0.48 31.51 9.91
N THR A 398 -0.78 31.94 9.86
CA THR A 398 -1.52 32.45 11.04
C THR A 398 -1.63 31.37 12.12
N LEU A 399 -1.98 30.13 11.75
CA LEU A 399 -2.08 29.02 12.69
C LEU A 399 -0.74 28.78 13.41
N SER A 400 0.36 28.67 12.65
CA SER A 400 1.66 28.35 13.22
C SER A 400 2.20 29.47 14.12
N SER A 401 2.03 30.73 13.73
CA SER A 401 2.48 31.88 14.51
C SER A 401 1.69 32.02 15.81
N ARG A 402 0.36 31.97 15.76
CA ARG A 402 -0.50 32.06 16.94
C ARG A 402 -0.31 30.88 17.89
N TRP A 403 -0.13 29.66 17.33
CA TRP A 403 0.15 28.47 18.14
C TRP A 403 1.47 28.59 18.89
N ALA A 404 2.52 29.18 18.29
CA ALA A 404 3.77 29.44 18.97
C ALA A 404 3.59 30.37 20.18
N VAL A 405 2.74 31.39 20.08
CA VAL A 405 2.40 32.26 21.22
C VAL A 405 1.71 31.47 22.33
N LEU A 406 0.71 30.64 22.00
CA LEU A 406 0.03 29.80 23.01
C LEU A 406 0.99 28.81 23.69
N MET A 407 1.94 28.25 22.96
CA MET A 407 2.97 27.37 23.54
C MET A 407 3.93 28.13 24.47
N SER A 408 4.23 29.38 24.16
CA SER A 408 4.99 30.25 25.05
C SER A 408 4.25 30.56 26.35
N VAL A 409 2.94 30.83 26.25
CA VAL A 409 2.09 30.98 27.45
C VAL A 409 2.03 29.68 28.26
N ALA A 410 1.89 28.55 27.61
CA ALA A 410 1.87 27.24 28.29
C ALA A 410 3.18 26.93 29.04
N SER A 411 4.31 27.43 28.57
CA SER A 411 5.60 27.29 29.28
C SER A 411 5.68 28.15 30.53
N SER A 412 4.93 29.24 30.59
CA SER A 412 4.92 30.18 31.71
C SER A 412 3.78 29.91 32.73
N VAL A 413 2.69 29.31 32.29
CA VAL A 413 1.49 29.06 33.11
C VAL A 413 1.16 27.57 33.15
N ALA A 414 1.44 26.90 34.26
CA ALA A 414 1.36 25.43 34.40
C ALA A 414 -0.03 24.83 34.14
N SER A 415 -1.11 25.58 34.32
CA SER A 415 -2.49 25.12 34.05
C SER A 415 -2.98 25.42 32.63
N PHE A 416 -2.19 26.11 31.81
CA PHE A 416 -2.59 26.54 30.49
C PHE A 416 -2.48 25.39 29.46
N ARG A 417 -3.54 25.14 28.75
CA ARG A 417 -3.57 24.16 27.67
C ARG A 417 -3.85 24.87 26.34
N PRO A 418 -2.89 24.93 25.40
CA PRO A 418 -3.04 25.64 24.12
C PRO A 418 -4.28 25.22 23.33
N VAL A 419 -4.66 23.94 23.40
CA VAL A 419 -5.82 23.41 22.67
C VAL A 419 -7.14 24.01 23.15
N ASP A 420 -7.28 24.35 24.42
CA ASP A 420 -8.51 24.94 24.98
C ASP A 420 -8.75 26.37 24.46
N HIS A 421 -7.71 27.02 23.91
CA HIS A 421 -7.76 28.36 23.31
C HIS A 421 -7.86 28.37 21.78
N SER A 422 -8.11 27.21 21.16
CA SER A 422 -8.18 27.06 19.71
C SER A 422 -9.31 27.87 19.05
N THR A 423 -10.40 28.17 19.77
CA THR A 423 -11.45 29.07 19.28
C THR A 423 -10.89 30.47 19.08
N ALA A 424 -10.11 30.98 20.03
CA ALA A 424 -9.44 32.27 19.91
C ALA A 424 -8.44 32.31 18.73
N LEU A 425 -7.72 31.21 18.47
CA LEU A 425 -6.88 31.07 17.29
C LEU A 425 -7.65 31.34 15.99
N ALA A 426 -8.90 30.88 15.92
CA ALA A 426 -9.71 30.93 14.70
C ALA A 426 -10.51 32.24 14.55
N THR A 427 -10.90 32.89 15.65
CA THR A 427 -11.90 33.97 15.62
C THR A 427 -11.34 35.36 15.91
N MET A 428 -10.22 35.45 16.64
CA MET A 428 -9.62 36.76 17.00
C MET A 428 -8.83 37.34 15.85
N GLY A 429 -8.81 38.68 15.72
CA GLY A 429 -7.87 39.40 14.88
C GLY A 429 -6.42 39.28 15.44
N ASP A 430 -5.40 39.56 14.62
CA ASP A 430 -4.00 39.41 15.05
C ASP A 430 -3.65 40.35 16.20
N ASP A 431 -4.12 41.60 16.16
CA ASP A 431 -3.87 42.59 17.24
C ASP A 431 -4.59 42.20 18.53
N GLU A 432 -5.82 41.73 18.44
CA GLU A 432 -6.61 41.25 19.57
C GLU A 432 -5.99 40.02 20.21
N PHE A 433 -5.58 39.07 19.38
CA PHE A 433 -4.91 37.85 19.83
C PHE A 433 -3.60 38.19 20.55
N ALA A 434 -2.79 39.04 19.96
CA ALA A 434 -1.53 39.51 20.55
C ALA A 434 -1.76 40.24 21.88
N ALA A 435 -2.76 41.11 21.99
CA ALA A 435 -3.09 41.82 23.21
C ALA A 435 -3.51 40.87 24.36
N VAL A 436 -4.28 39.82 24.07
CA VAL A 436 -4.69 38.86 25.09
C VAL A 436 -3.57 37.97 25.56
N TYR A 437 -2.81 37.36 24.61
CA TYR A 437 -1.87 36.29 24.97
C TYR A 437 -0.45 36.73 25.23
N ASN A 438 0.06 37.77 24.56
CA ASN A 438 1.38 38.31 24.90
C ASN A 438 1.45 38.92 26.31
N GLY A 439 0.33 39.46 26.83
CA GLY A 439 0.23 39.92 28.20
C GLY A 439 0.29 38.82 29.27
N MET A 440 0.11 37.55 28.89
CA MET A 440 0.21 36.42 29.81
C MET A 440 1.64 35.82 29.91
N ILE A 441 2.57 36.30 29.08
CA ILE A 441 3.96 35.81 29.05
C ILE A 441 4.83 36.60 30.07
N VAL A 442 4.36 37.71 30.59
CA VAL A 442 5.01 38.53 31.60
C VAL A 442 4.63 38.05 33.00
#